data_8a8c39764707899137472d93d8da9abd
#
_entry.id   8a8c39764707899137472d93d8da9abd
#
_cell.length_a   1.000
_cell.length_b   1.000
_cell.length_c   1.000
_cell.angle_alpha   90.00
_cell.angle_beta   90.00
_cell.angle_gamma   90.00
#
_symmetry.space_group_name_H-M   'P 1'
#
loop_
_entity.id
_entity.type
_entity.pdbx_description
1 polymer ?
#
loop_
_entity_poly.entity_id
_entity_poly.type
_entity_poly.pdbx_seq_one_letter_code
_entity_poly.pdbx_strand_id
1 'polypeptide(L)' 'MNLNSRRELEAAREKLELLEERYKASLAAQAEDPRVQELSARSLKRLINQFKEEIARFESRSSAR' A
#
# COMPACT_ATOMS: atom_id res chain seq x y z
N MET A 1 -8.10 2.27 8.00
CA MET A 1 -7.75 3.71 8.00
C MET A 1 -8.80 4.49 7.24
N ASN A 2 -9.30 5.56 7.81
CA ASN A 2 -10.25 6.45 7.14
C ASN A 2 -9.56 7.75 6.77
N LEU A 3 -9.66 8.09 5.49
CA LEU A 3 -9.07 9.33 4.99
C LEU A 3 -10.11 10.44 5.08
N ASN A 4 -9.81 11.48 5.86
CA ASN A 4 -10.75 12.57 6.11
C ASN A 4 -10.32 13.90 5.49
N SER A 5 -9.09 14.02 5.04
CA SER A 5 -8.57 15.25 4.49
C SER A 5 -7.58 14.99 3.37
N ARG A 6 -7.33 16.03 2.60
CA ARG A 6 -6.36 15.95 1.52
C ARG A 6 -4.95 15.66 2.05
N ARG A 7 -4.65 16.18 3.24
CA ARG A 7 -3.35 15.91 3.88
C ARG A 7 -3.19 14.42 4.18
N GLU A 8 -4.24 13.79 4.68
CA GLU A 8 -4.23 12.37 4.93
C GLU A 8 -4.12 11.57 3.64
N LEU A 9 -4.74 12.06 2.57
CA LEU A 9 -4.63 11.43 1.26
C LEU A 9 -3.19 11.45 0.76
N GLU A 10 -2.52 12.59 0.88
CA GLU A 10 -1.13 12.71 0.45
C GLU A 10 -0.22 11.82 1.28
N ALA A 11 -0.43 11.77 2.58
CA ALA A 11 0.33 10.90 3.47
C ALA A 11 0.10 9.42 3.11
N ALA A 12 -1.12 9.06 2.76
CA ALA A 12 -1.45 7.71 2.37
C ALA A 12 -0.76 7.33 1.05
N ARG A 13 -0.71 8.27 0.12
CA ARG A 13 -0.04 8.04 -1.16
C ARG A 13 1.47 7.84 -0.97
N GLU A 14 2.08 8.63 -0.11
CA GLU A 14 3.50 8.47 0.20
C GLU A 14 3.77 7.12 0.84
N LYS A 15 2.92 6.72 1.79
CA LYS A 15 3.04 5.44 2.43
C LYS A 15 2.86 4.29 1.45
N LEU A 16 1.91 4.44 0.54
CA LEU A 16 1.68 3.44 -0.51
C LEU A 16 2.91 3.27 -1.38
N GLU A 17 3.53 4.38 -1.76
CA GLU A 17 4.73 4.37 -2.58
C GLU A 17 5.87 3.63 -1.88
N LEU A 18 6.07 3.91 -0.59
CA LEU A 18 7.07 3.22 0.22
C LEU A 18 6.79 1.72 0.33
N LEU A 19 5.53 1.35 0.50
CA LEU A 19 5.14 -0.04 0.57
C LEU A 19 5.38 -0.76 -0.75
N GLU A 20 5.10 -0.09 -1.85
CA GLU A 20 5.35 -0.66 -3.17
C GLU A 20 6.84 -0.86 -3.42
N GLU A 21 7.67 0.07 -2.98
CA GLU A 21 9.11 -0.06 -3.07
C GLU A 21 9.62 -1.24 -2.25
N ARG A 22 9.10 -1.39 -1.03
CA ARG A 22 9.45 -2.51 -0.17
C ARG A 22 9.03 -3.84 -0.78
N TYR A 23 7.85 -3.84 -1.40
CA TYR A 23 7.36 -5.04 -2.06
C TYR A 23 8.28 -5.47 -3.19
N LYS A 24 8.67 -4.52 -4.04
CA LYS A 24 9.60 -4.79 -5.13
C LYS A 24 10.94 -5.28 -4.62
N ALA A 25 11.46 -4.63 -3.57
CA ALA A 25 12.72 -5.04 -2.97
C ALA A 25 12.63 -6.44 -2.38
N SER A 26 11.50 -6.76 -1.76
CA SER A 26 11.27 -8.08 -1.19
C SER A 26 11.26 -9.17 -2.26
N LEU A 27 10.65 -8.87 -3.41
CA LEU A 27 10.63 -9.82 -4.52
C LEU A 27 12.00 -10.01 -5.15
N ALA A 28 12.79 -8.95 -5.19
CA ALA A 28 14.13 -8.99 -5.77
C ALA A 28 15.16 -9.61 -4.82
N ALA A 29 14.91 -9.53 -3.52
CA ALA A 29 15.84 -10.07 -2.52
C ALA A 29 15.81 -11.59 -2.51
N GLN A 30 16.99 -12.19 -2.38
CA GLN A 30 17.10 -13.62 -2.19
C GLN A 30 17.00 -13.92 -0.71
N ALA A 31 15.83 -14.34 -0.27
CA ALA A 31 15.63 -14.74 1.11
C ALA A 31 16.16 -16.14 1.33
N GLU A 32 16.71 -16.37 2.51
CA GLU A 32 17.20 -17.70 2.88
C GLU A 32 16.04 -18.68 2.96
N ASP A 33 14.89 -18.19 3.43
CA ASP A 33 13.68 -19.01 3.55
C ASP A 33 12.61 -18.48 2.63
N PRO A 34 12.24 -19.24 1.58
CA PRO A 34 11.18 -18.82 0.64
C PRO A 34 9.83 -18.59 1.31
N ARG A 35 9.56 -19.30 2.41
CA ARG A 35 8.29 -19.15 3.13
C ARG A 35 8.19 -17.78 3.77
N VAL A 36 9.29 -17.31 4.37
CA VAL A 36 9.31 -15.99 4.99
C VAL A 36 9.14 -14.92 3.93
N GLN A 37 9.82 -15.07 2.79
CA GLN A 37 9.71 -14.13 1.69
C GLN A 37 8.27 -14.06 1.17
N GLU A 38 7.63 -15.20 1.01
CA GLU A 38 6.27 -15.28 0.52
C GLU A 38 5.29 -14.61 1.49
N LEU A 39 5.44 -14.86 2.78
CA LEU A 39 4.59 -14.25 3.80
C LEU A 39 4.76 -12.73 3.83
N SER A 40 6.00 -12.27 3.75
CA SER A 40 6.30 -10.83 3.74
C SER A 40 5.69 -10.15 2.52
N ALA A 41 5.87 -10.77 1.35
CA ALA A 41 5.32 -10.22 0.11
C ALA A 41 3.79 -10.18 0.15
N ARG A 42 3.18 -11.22 0.69
CA ARG A 42 1.72 -11.31 0.80
C ARG A 42 1.18 -10.24 1.74
N SER A 43 1.85 -10.03 2.88
CA SER A 43 1.45 -9.00 3.83
C SER A 43 1.58 -7.61 3.24
N LEU A 44 2.68 -7.33 2.55
CA LEU A 44 2.88 -6.05 1.91
C LEU A 44 1.84 -5.80 0.82
N LYS A 45 1.54 -6.82 0.03
CA LYS A 45 0.54 -6.70 -1.02
C LYS A 45 -0.84 -6.39 -0.45
N ARG A 46 -1.17 -7.01 0.67
CA ARG A 46 -2.45 -6.76 1.36
C ARG A 46 -2.54 -5.31 1.81
N LEU A 47 -1.47 -4.77 2.40
CA LEU A 47 -1.43 -3.38 2.83
C LEU A 47 -1.52 -2.43 1.63
N ILE A 48 -0.80 -2.74 0.56
CA ILE A 48 -0.84 -1.95 -0.66
C ILE A 48 -2.27 -1.87 -1.20
N ASN A 49 -2.95 -2.99 -1.28
CA ASN A 49 -4.32 -3.04 -1.76
C ASN A 49 -5.27 -2.27 -0.86
N GLN A 50 -5.07 -2.36 0.45
CA GLN A 50 -5.88 -1.63 1.41
C GLN A 50 -5.73 -0.12 1.24
N PHE A 51 -4.50 0.37 1.09
CA PHE A 51 -4.25 1.78 0.85
C PHE A 51 -4.83 2.24 -0.48
N LYS A 52 -4.69 1.43 -1.51
CA LYS A 52 -5.26 1.76 -2.82
C LYS A 52 -6.78 1.89 -2.75
N GLU A 53 -7.44 0.99 -2.04
CA GLU A 53 -8.89 1.07 -1.86
C GLU A 53 -9.31 2.33 -1.13
N GLU A 54 -8.59 2.68 -0.07
CA GLU A 54 -8.92 3.87 0.71
C GLU A 54 -8.72 5.14 -0.08
N ILE A 55 -7.62 5.19 -0.84
CA ILE A 55 -7.35 6.33 -1.71
C ILE A 55 -8.43 6.45 -2.78
N ALA A 56 -8.80 5.33 -3.40
CA ALA A 56 -9.85 5.32 -4.43
C ALA A 56 -11.18 5.78 -3.87
N ARG A 57 -11.52 5.35 -2.67
CA ARG A 57 -12.76 5.78 -2.01
C ARG A 57 -12.76 7.27 -1.74
N PHE A 58 -11.64 7.79 -1.27
CA PHE A 58 -11.52 9.21 -1.00
C PHE A 58 -11.65 10.02 -2.28
N GLU A 59 -10.95 9.62 -3.33
CA GLU A 59 -10.99 10.31 -4.61
C GLU A 59 -12.37 10.26 -5.24
N SER A 60 -13.03 9.11 -5.14
CA SER A 60 -14.40 8.94 -5.63
C SER A 60 -15.37 9.85 -4.89
N ARG A 61 -15.20 9.96 -3.58
CA ARG A 61 -16.04 10.81 -2.75
C ARG A 61 -15.82 12.28 -3.07
N SER A 62 -14.56 12.66 -3.30
CA SER A 62 -14.21 14.04 -3.62
C SER A 62 -14.71 14.48 -4.99
N SER A 63 -14.73 13.56 -5.95
CA SER A 63 -15.19 13.88 -7.31
C SER A 63 -16.66 13.65 -7.52
N ALA A 64 -17.33 12.93 -6.62
CA ALA A 64 -18.76 12.66 -6.73
C ALA A 64 -19.56 13.89 -6.29
N ARG A 65 -20.32 14.46 -7.20
CA ARG A 65 -21.20 15.59 -6.92
C ARG A 65 -22.50 15.44 -7.62
#